data_7a077da7a1fceb857da0b9bc8505d0f5
#
_entry.id   7a077da7a1fceb857da0b9bc8505d0f5
#
_cell.length_a   1.000
_cell.length_b   1.000
_cell.length_c   1.000
_cell.angle_alpha   90.00
_cell.angle_beta   90.00
_cell.angle_gamma   90.00
#
_symmetry.space_group_name_H-M   'P 1'
#
loop_
_entity.id
_entity.type
_entity.pdbx_description
1 polymer ?
#
loop_
_entity_poly.entity_id
_entity_poly.type
_entity_poly.pdbx_seq_one_letter_code
_entity_poly.pdbx_strand_id
1 'polypeptide(L)'
;LGFGRTGALSFAQSTAILTGWAFGTGYGLSSWTSAIGNNFSRMDNVVSYATPVFDGFSVHAMYSNGLTGDSEKWSDNNHYYGIGVKYQANAIRSSLIFEAADNKGTATADTLVSDVLTENQWNALKQTPAWSTVKDDVVKAGTAKKKALYVINYGFEYNLGSWTPMFAYQFAHQNQGRRTHMFGLSAKADVAGGNVMIGARYLFGKDKATKVGASELSVDGDVRAWNIGAAYVYPLSKRTALKAFAGYADSGKEWKNVEAVGYNGYQVYLGMRHSF
;
A
#
# COMPACT_ATOMS: atom_id res chain seq x y z
N LEU A 1 11.21 20.08 13.74
CA LEU A 1 10.95 20.37 12.34
C LEU A 1 11.91 19.60 11.46
N GLY A 2 11.42 19.05 10.33
CA GLY A 2 12.19 18.40 9.29
C GLY A 2 11.77 18.91 7.92
N PHE A 3 12.73 18.94 6.98
CA PHE A 3 12.52 19.38 5.60
C PHE A 3 13.23 18.45 4.64
N GLY A 4 12.69 18.28 3.44
CA GLY A 4 13.34 17.57 2.34
C GLY A 4 12.59 16.30 1.93
N ARG A 5 13.33 15.31 1.40
CA ARG A 5 12.77 14.03 0.96
C ARG A 5 12.80 12.99 2.07
N THR A 6 11.62 12.50 2.46
CA THR A 6 11.50 11.48 3.52
C THR A 6 10.33 10.54 3.25
N GLY A 7 10.19 9.49 4.07
CA GLY A 7 9.02 8.61 4.03
C GLY A 7 7.81 9.22 4.69
N ALA A 8 6.62 8.78 4.28
CA ALA A 8 5.36 9.11 4.91
C ALA A 8 5.31 8.66 6.39
N LEU A 9 4.33 9.15 7.15
CA LEU A 9 4.17 8.75 8.55
C LEU A 9 3.92 7.25 8.72
N SER A 10 3.33 6.59 7.74
CA SER A 10 3.12 5.13 7.72
C SER A 10 4.26 4.35 7.04
N PHE A 11 5.21 5.00 6.41
CA PHE A 11 6.28 4.34 5.67
C PHE A 11 7.54 4.16 6.53
N ALA A 12 8.20 2.99 6.43
CA ALA A 12 9.35 2.62 7.25
C ALA A 12 10.62 3.42 6.92
N GLN A 13 10.64 4.68 7.31
CA GLN A 13 11.75 5.63 7.21
C GLN A 13 11.88 6.41 8.53
N SER A 14 12.76 7.39 8.59
CA SER A 14 13.07 8.17 9.80
C SER A 14 11.86 8.88 10.43
N THR A 15 10.86 9.22 9.65
CA THR A 15 9.62 9.90 10.08
C THR A 15 8.47 8.94 10.41
N ALA A 16 8.62 7.65 10.12
CA ALA A 16 7.56 6.68 10.33
C ALA A 16 7.23 6.48 11.81
N ILE A 17 5.97 6.52 12.13
CA ILE A 17 5.44 6.26 13.47
C ILE A 17 4.53 5.03 13.53
N LEU A 18 4.27 4.38 12.38
CA LEU A 18 3.43 3.20 12.29
C LEU A 18 4.00 2.06 13.14
N THR A 19 3.14 1.45 13.94
CA THR A 19 3.41 0.28 14.78
C THR A 19 2.47 -0.87 14.45
N GLY A 20 2.53 -1.96 15.20
CA GLY A 20 1.55 -3.04 15.12
C GLY A 20 1.84 -4.10 14.06
N TRP A 21 3.06 -4.13 13.49
CA TRP A 21 3.45 -5.14 12.52
C TRP A 21 4.89 -5.62 12.74
N ALA A 22 5.07 -6.93 12.88
CA ALA A 22 6.35 -7.52 13.25
C ALA A 22 7.41 -7.42 12.14
N PHE A 23 7.00 -7.38 10.89
CA PHE A 23 7.92 -7.40 9.76
C PHE A 23 8.25 -5.97 9.32
N GLY A 24 9.53 -5.62 9.39
CA GLY A 24 10.04 -4.38 8.81
C GLY A 24 10.36 -4.50 7.31
N THR A 25 10.92 -3.44 6.76
CA THR A 25 11.45 -3.45 5.38
C THR A 25 12.56 -4.48 5.24
N GLY A 26 12.62 -5.16 4.10
CA GLY A 26 13.64 -6.19 3.82
C GLY A 26 13.23 -7.61 4.21
N TYR A 27 11.98 -7.83 4.57
CA TYR A 27 11.33 -9.14 4.56
C TYR A 27 10.39 -9.24 3.37
N GLY A 28 10.21 -10.43 2.80
CA GLY A 28 9.37 -10.63 1.62
C GLY A 28 7.95 -10.11 1.75
N LEU A 29 7.39 -10.16 2.95
CA LEU A 29 6.11 -9.53 3.26
C LEU A 29 6.12 -8.01 3.11
N SER A 30 7.26 -7.35 3.04
CA SER A 30 7.31 -5.90 2.80
C SER A 30 6.93 -5.53 1.37
N SER A 31 7.23 -6.37 0.39
CA SER A 31 6.77 -6.16 -0.99
C SER A 31 5.29 -6.46 -1.15
N TRP A 32 4.73 -7.33 -0.33
CA TRP A 32 3.32 -7.67 -0.33
C TRP A 32 2.47 -6.71 0.51
N THR A 33 3.08 -5.89 1.35
CA THR A 33 2.35 -4.88 2.12
C THR A 33 1.73 -3.80 1.26
N SER A 34 2.33 -3.49 0.11
CA SER A 34 1.77 -2.51 -0.82
C SER A 34 0.54 -3.02 -1.56
N ALA A 35 0.35 -4.34 -1.66
CA ALA A 35 -0.83 -4.93 -2.27
C ALA A 35 -1.90 -5.31 -1.22
N ILE A 36 -1.47 -5.71 -0.02
CA ILE A 36 -2.38 -5.96 1.09
C ILE A 36 -2.32 -4.76 2.03
N GLY A 37 -2.88 -3.67 1.58
CA GLY A 37 -2.92 -2.37 2.23
C GLY A 37 -2.39 -1.25 1.33
N ASN A 38 -2.73 -0.03 1.66
CA ASN A 38 -2.22 1.16 1.00
C ASN A 38 -1.14 1.78 1.87
N ASN A 39 0.03 1.94 1.30
CA ASN A 39 1.12 2.64 1.95
C ASN A 39 1.60 3.77 1.05
N PHE A 40 1.74 4.95 1.63
CA PHE A 40 2.51 6.00 1.01
C PHE A 40 3.99 5.63 1.05
N SER A 41 4.76 6.11 0.09
CA SER A 41 6.19 5.86 0.00
C SER A 41 7.02 7.08 0.45
N ARG A 42 8.18 7.26 -0.12
CA ARG A 42 8.97 8.50 0.01
C ARG A 42 8.31 9.61 -0.78
N MET A 43 8.40 10.82 -0.23
CA MET A 43 7.84 12.03 -0.81
C MET A 43 8.89 13.12 -0.84
N ASP A 44 8.81 13.95 -1.86
CA ASP A 44 9.64 15.12 -2.03
C ASP A 44 8.99 16.35 -1.37
N ASN A 45 9.75 17.41 -1.22
CA ASN A 45 9.25 18.71 -0.74
C ASN A 45 8.45 18.64 0.57
N VAL A 46 8.93 17.81 1.50
CA VAL A 46 8.26 17.57 2.79
C VAL A 46 8.64 18.63 3.80
N VAL A 47 7.63 19.07 4.55
CA VAL A 47 7.77 19.72 5.85
C VAL A 47 7.12 18.83 6.89
N SER A 48 7.85 18.49 7.95
CA SER A 48 7.37 17.64 9.04
C SER A 48 7.63 18.26 10.40
N TYR A 49 6.72 17.98 11.32
CA TYR A 49 6.83 18.39 12.71
C TYR A 49 6.45 17.25 13.63
N ALA A 50 7.21 17.09 14.70
CA ALA A 50 6.87 16.21 15.82
C ALA A 50 6.93 17.00 17.11
N THR A 51 5.92 16.84 17.96
CA THR A 51 5.94 17.43 19.30
C THR A 51 6.98 16.74 20.18
N PRO A 52 7.43 17.39 21.26
CA PRO A 52 8.02 16.67 22.38
C PRO A 52 7.08 15.55 22.88
N VAL A 53 7.65 14.55 23.52
CA VAL A 53 6.86 13.49 24.15
C VAL A 53 6.30 14.02 25.48
N PHE A 54 5.00 13.86 25.68
CA PHE A 54 4.28 14.19 26.90
C PHE A 54 3.48 12.98 27.37
N ASP A 55 3.77 12.47 28.56
CA ASP A 55 3.16 11.25 29.13
C ASP A 55 3.09 10.07 28.14
N GLY A 56 4.15 9.88 27.38
CA GLY A 56 4.25 8.84 26.36
C GLY A 56 3.62 9.19 25.00
N PHE A 57 2.91 10.29 24.88
CA PHE A 57 2.29 10.74 23.63
C PHE A 57 3.17 11.71 22.85
N SER A 58 3.14 11.59 21.55
CA SER A 58 3.64 12.60 20.61
C SER A 58 2.71 12.72 19.42
N VAL A 59 2.56 13.95 18.89
CA VAL A 59 1.80 14.25 17.70
C VAL A 59 2.76 14.55 16.56
N HIS A 60 2.49 14.00 15.42
CA HIS A 60 3.29 14.16 14.20
C HIS A 60 2.41 14.72 13.09
N ALA A 61 2.91 15.74 12.40
CA ALA A 61 2.26 16.33 11.24
C ALA A 61 3.25 16.37 10.08
N MET A 62 2.75 16.17 8.88
CA MET A 62 3.56 16.15 7.67
C MET A 62 2.77 16.69 6.49
N TYR A 63 3.43 17.50 5.69
CA TYR A 63 2.92 18.02 4.43
C TYR A 63 3.98 17.87 3.34
N SER A 64 3.56 17.51 2.13
CA SER A 64 4.40 17.56 0.94
C SER A 64 3.72 18.41 -0.13
N ASN A 65 4.51 19.32 -0.72
CA ASN A 65 4.08 20.19 -1.82
C ASN A 65 4.20 19.52 -3.19
N GLY A 66 4.68 18.29 -3.26
CA GLY A 66 4.82 17.53 -4.50
C GLY A 66 5.35 16.16 -4.19
N LEU A 67 4.52 15.12 -4.35
CA LEU A 67 4.84 13.75 -3.95
C LEU A 67 6.08 13.20 -4.66
N THR A 68 6.21 13.46 -5.94
CA THR A 68 7.27 12.90 -6.81
C THR A 68 7.88 13.92 -7.74
N GLY A 69 7.55 15.18 -7.59
CA GLY A 69 8.01 16.26 -8.42
C GLY A 69 7.35 17.57 -8.04
N ASP A 70 7.76 18.62 -8.69
CA ASP A 70 7.24 19.96 -8.51
C ASP A 70 6.92 20.54 -9.87
N SER A 71 5.78 21.20 -9.99
CA SER A 71 5.41 21.97 -11.18
C SER A 71 5.53 23.47 -10.87
N GLU A 72 5.57 24.29 -11.91
CA GLU A 72 5.62 25.75 -11.76
C GLU A 72 4.45 26.32 -10.97
N LYS A 73 3.30 25.63 -11.00
CA LYS A 73 2.11 26.01 -10.25
C LYS A 73 1.87 25.07 -9.08
N TRP A 74 1.90 25.62 -7.88
CA TRP A 74 1.59 24.89 -6.65
C TRP A 74 0.25 24.13 -6.73
N SER A 75 -0.78 24.70 -7.36
CA SER A 75 -2.10 24.07 -7.52
C SER A 75 -2.10 22.80 -8.37
N ASP A 76 -1.09 22.60 -9.19
CA ASP A 76 -1.01 21.46 -10.12
C ASP A 76 -0.26 20.28 -9.51
N ASN A 77 0.39 20.48 -8.37
CA ASN A 77 1.11 19.45 -7.64
C ASN A 77 0.14 18.49 -6.93
N ASN A 78 0.54 17.23 -6.79
CA ASN A 78 -0.12 16.29 -5.90
C ASN A 78 0.41 16.49 -4.49
N HIS A 79 -0.42 17.00 -3.61
CA HIS A 79 -0.05 17.24 -2.22
C HIS A 79 -0.30 16.01 -1.36
N TYR A 80 0.48 15.89 -0.30
CA TYR A 80 0.24 14.92 0.76
C TYR A 80 0.05 15.64 2.08
N TYR A 81 -0.85 15.10 2.89
CA TYR A 81 -1.17 15.53 4.23
C TYR A 81 -1.14 14.33 5.16
N GLY A 82 -0.40 14.40 6.22
CA GLY A 82 -0.35 13.37 7.25
C GLY A 82 -0.46 13.99 8.64
N ILE A 83 -1.27 13.38 9.51
CA ILE A 83 -1.30 13.64 10.93
C ILE A 83 -1.37 12.31 11.66
N GLY A 84 -0.61 12.16 12.73
CA GLY A 84 -0.62 10.95 13.54
C GLY A 84 -0.29 11.20 14.99
N VAL A 85 -0.79 10.32 15.83
CA VAL A 85 -0.47 10.26 17.26
C VAL A 85 0.27 8.96 17.49
N LYS A 86 1.39 9.05 18.19
CA LYS A 86 2.14 7.92 18.70
C LYS A 86 2.07 7.92 20.23
N TYR A 87 1.79 6.77 20.78
CA TYR A 87 1.91 6.49 22.22
C TYR A 87 2.99 5.45 22.47
N GLN A 88 3.87 5.71 23.41
CA GLN A 88 4.88 4.76 23.84
C GLN A 88 5.17 4.97 25.32
N ALA A 89 4.67 4.06 26.14
CA ALA A 89 4.96 4.02 27.56
C ALA A 89 4.95 2.58 28.09
N ASN A 90 5.89 2.25 28.98
CA ASN A 90 6.03 0.92 29.54
C ASN A 90 6.10 -0.18 28.45
N ALA A 91 5.16 -1.13 28.52
CA ALA A 91 5.06 -2.25 27.59
C ALA A 91 4.28 -1.92 26.31
N ILE A 92 3.62 -0.77 26.24
CA ILE A 92 2.69 -0.42 25.16
C ILE A 92 3.35 0.51 24.14
N ARG A 93 3.15 0.18 22.85
CA ARG A 93 3.35 1.09 21.72
C ARG A 93 2.10 1.08 20.86
N SER A 94 1.62 2.26 20.52
CA SER A 94 0.46 2.40 19.63
C SER A 94 0.63 3.60 18.71
N SER A 95 -0.02 3.55 17.57
CA SER A 95 -0.09 4.68 16.64
C SER A 95 -1.45 4.74 15.97
N LEU A 96 -1.93 5.96 15.77
CA LEU A 96 -3.08 6.26 14.92
C LEU A 96 -2.64 7.33 13.92
N ILE A 97 -2.79 7.04 12.62
CA ILE A 97 -2.29 7.90 11.54
C ILE A 97 -3.42 8.11 10.54
N PHE A 98 -3.68 9.35 10.20
CA PHE A 98 -4.49 9.74 9.04
C PHE A 98 -3.57 10.31 7.97
N GLU A 99 -3.71 9.83 6.75
CA GLU A 99 -2.95 10.28 5.59
C GLU A 99 -3.89 10.51 4.41
N ALA A 100 -3.62 11.56 3.66
CA ALA A 100 -4.34 11.88 2.45
C ALA A 100 -3.37 12.33 1.36
N ALA A 101 -3.65 11.97 0.12
CA ALA A 101 -2.93 12.50 -1.03
C ALA A 101 -3.91 12.97 -2.09
N ASP A 102 -3.67 14.15 -2.61
CA ASP A 102 -4.35 14.66 -3.80
C ASP A 102 -4.06 13.78 -5.00
N ASN A 103 -4.95 13.80 -5.96
CA ASN A 103 -4.72 13.23 -7.27
C ASN A 103 -5.25 14.20 -8.33
N LYS A 104 -4.38 15.07 -8.80
CA LYS A 104 -4.70 16.10 -9.80
C LYS A 104 -4.83 15.52 -11.22
N GLY A 105 -4.40 14.27 -11.41
CA GLY A 105 -4.44 13.62 -12.70
C GLY A 105 -5.86 13.37 -13.21
N THR A 106 -5.95 13.12 -14.49
CA THR A 106 -7.14 12.61 -15.16
C THR A 106 -6.93 11.14 -15.49
N ALA A 107 -7.98 10.36 -15.35
CA ALA A 107 -8.05 9.02 -15.91
C ALA A 107 -8.71 9.13 -17.29
N THR A 108 -8.14 8.45 -18.26
CA THR A 108 -8.70 8.31 -19.60
C THR A 108 -9.12 6.87 -19.81
N ALA A 109 -10.23 6.67 -20.45
CA ALA A 109 -10.65 5.36 -20.92
C ALA A 109 -11.32 5.55 -22.28
N ASP A 110 -10.72 4.94 -23.25
CA ASP A 110 -11.23 4.97 -24.62
C ASP A 110 -12.09 3.73 -24.84
N THR A 111 -13.25 3.93 -25.45
CA THR A 111 -14.10 2.82 -25.90
C THR A 111 -13.68 2.44 -27.30
N LEU A 112 -13.19 1.23 -27.46
CA LEU A 112 -12.76 0.69 -28.74
C LEU A 112 -13.95 0.13 -29.54
N VAL A 113 -13.77 -0.08 -30.83
CA VAL A 113 -14.78 -0.72 -31.68
C VAL A 113 -15.12 -2.12 -31.14
N SER A 114 -14.12 -2.86 -30.65
CA SER A 114 -14.30 -4.18 -30.04
C SER A 114 -15.19 -4.18 -28.78
N ASP A 115 -15.22 -3.08 -28.04
CA ASP A 115 -15.98 -2.98 -26.78
C ASP A 115 -17.48 -2.79 -27.01
N VAL A 116 -17.87 -2.32 -28.18
CA VAL A 116 -19.27 -2.00 -28.51
C VAL A 116 -19.94 -3.03 -29.40
N LEU A 117 -19.18 -3.95 -29.98
CA LEU A 117 -19.67 -5.02 -30.81
C LEU A 117 -19.80 -6.34 -30.06
N THR A 118 -20.82 -7.12 -30.40
CA THR A 118 -20.84 -8.53 -29.94
C THR A 118 -19.74 -9.32 -30.62
N GLU A 119 -19.36 -10.46 -30.06
CA GLU A 119 -18.32 -11.32 -30.61
C GLU A 119 -18.59 -11.71 -32.08
N ASN A 120 -19.85 -12.01 -32.41
CA ASN A 120 -20.26 -12.33 -33.78
C ASN A 120 -20.10 -11.15 -34.74
N GLN A 121 -20.48 -9.95 -34.29
CA GLN A 121 -20.33 -8.73 -35.10
C GLN A 121 -18.85 -8.39 -35.30
N TRP A 122 -18.04 -8.54 -34.26
CA TRP A 122 -16.59 -8.33 -34.30
C TRP A 122 -15.91 -9.30 -35.29
N ASN A 123 -16.27 -10.58 -35.23
CA ASN A 123 -15.73 -11.58 -36.14
C ASN A 123 -16.19 -11.37 -37.57
N ALA A 124 -17.43 -10.95 -37.78
CA ALA A 124 -17.92 -10.60 -39.09
C ALA A 124 -17.19 -9.38 -39.68
N LEU A 125 -16.94 -8.33 -38.86
CA LEU A 125 -16.22 -7.14 -39.28
C LEU A 125 -14.79 -7.46 -39.73
N LYS A 126 -14.09 -8.35 -39.02
CA LYS A 126 -12.72 -8.79 -39.37
C LYS A 126 -12.61 -9.44 -40.74
N GLN A 127 -13.71 -9.97 -41.25
CA GLN A 127 -13.76 -10.62 -42.56
C GLN A 127 -14.10 -9.67 -43.70
N THR A 128 -14.36 -8.41 -43.38
CA THR A 128 -14.71 -7.39 -44.40
C THR A 128 -13.48 -6.63 -44.90
N PRO A 129 -13.47 -6.13 -46.14
CA PRO A 129 -12.41 -5.25 -46.61
C PRO A 129 -12.27 -3.97 -45.80
N ALA A 130 -13.33 -3.51 -45.13
CA ALA A 130 -13.31 -2.36 -44.23
C ALA A 130 -12.41 -2.57 -42.99
N TRP A 131 -12.10 -3.80 -42.61
CA TRP A 131 -11.25 -4.12 -41.45
C TRP A 131 -9.89 -3.44 -41.49
N SER A 132 -9.27 -3.36 -42.67
CA SER A 132 -7.97 -2.70 -42.82
C SER A 132 -8.00 -1.20 -42.47
N THR A 133 -9.19 -0.56 -42.58
CA THR A 133 -9.38 0.86 -42.29
C THR A 133 -9.90 1.10 -40.88
N VAL A 134 -10.85 0.28 -40.43
CA VAL A 134 -11.51 0.47 -39.13
C VAL A 134 -10.66 -0.06 -37.99
N LYS A 135 -10.12 -1.27 -38.15
CA LYS A 135 -9.39 -1.97 -37.09
C LYS A 135 -10.07 -1.80 -35.70
N ASP A 136 -9.29 -1.68 -34.64
CA ASP A 136 -9.81 -1.45 -33.29
C ASP A 136 -9.58 0.02 -32.90
N ASP A 137 -10.20 0.92 -33.65
CA ASP A 137 -10.10 2.35 -33.42
C ASP A 137 -10.96 2.82 -32.24
N VAL A 138 -10.57 3.96 -31.67
CA VAL A 138 -11.30 4.60 -30.58
C VAL A 138 -12.62 5.18 -31.12
N VAL A 139 -13.74 4.63 -30.64
CA VAL A 139 -15.10 5.12 -30.98
C VAL A 139 -15.51 6.26 -30.06
N LYS A 140 -15.02 6.25 -28.82
CA LYS A 140 -15.37 7.25 -27.82
C LYS A 140 -14.24 7.41 -26.81
N ALA A 141 -13.67 8.61 -26.76
CA ALA A 141 -12.75 8.99 -25.71
C ALA A 141 -13.51 9.46 -24.47
N GLY A 142 -13.05 9.05 -23.32
CA GLY A 142 -13.61 9.44 -22.03
C GLY A 142 -12.55 9.92 -21.08
N THR A 143 -12.86 10.94 -20.27
CA THR A 143 -11.99 11.45 -19.22
C THR A 143 -12.73 11.64 -17.90
N ALA A 144 -12.08 11.35 -16.79
CA ALA A 144 -12.59 11.65 -15.46
C ALA A 144 -11.44 12.12 -14.54
N LYS A 145 -11.72 13.08 -13.67
CA LYS A 145 -10.77 13.48 -12.64
C LYS A 145 -10.56 12.32 -11.67
N LYS A 146 -9.32 11.99 -11.41
CA LYS A 146 -8.97 11.03 -10.35
C LYS A 146 -9.34 11.61 -8.99
N LYS A 147 -9.68 10.73 -8.05
CA LYS A 147 -10.05 11.12 -6.68
C LYS A 147 -8.85 11.01 -5.75
N ALA A 148 -8.86 11.81 -4.69
CA ALA A 148 -7.86 11.73 -3.64
C ALA A 148 -7.88 10.36 -2.95
N LEU A 149 -6.71 9.96 -2.43
CA LEU A 149 -6.51 8.77 -1.62
C LEU A 149 -6.53 9.18 -0.15
N TYR A 150 -7.32 8.48 0.66
CA TYR A 150 -7.39 8.65 2.11
C TYR A 150 -7.07 7.34 2.80
N VAL A 151 -6.23 7.38 3.81
CA VAL A 151 -5.83 6.18 4.58
C VAL A 151 -5.84 6.49 6.07
N ILE A 152 -6.42 5.59 6.84
CA ILE A 152 -6.32 5.57 8.30
C ILE A 152 -5.58 4.30 8.68
N ASN A 153 -4.50 4.44 9.45
CA ASN A 153 -3.74 3.34 10.01
C ASN A 153 -3.82 3.37 11.54
N TYR A 154 -4.07 2.22 12.13
CA TYR A 154 -3.96 2.00 13.56
C TYR A 154 -3.02 0.81 13.82
N GLY A 155 -2.12 0.97 14.78
CA GLY A 155 -1.21 -0.08 15.20
C GLY A 155 -1.11 -0.16 16.73
N PHE A 156 -0.96 -1.38 17.22
CA PHE A 156 -0.80 -1.67 18.65
C PHE A 156 0.21 -2.78 18.87
N GLU A 157 1.09 -2.59 19.85
CA GLU A 157 2.10 -3.56 20.29
C GLU A 157 2.09 -3.65 21.81
N TYR A 158 2.20 -4.84 22.35
CA TYR A 158 2.33 -5.07 23.78
C TYR A 158 3.53 -5.95 24.08
N ASN A 159 4.55 -5.38 24.71
CA ASN A 159 5.78 -6.09 25.07
C ASN A 159 5.58 -6.89 26.35
N LEU A 160 5.59 -8.21 26.25
CA LEU A 160 5.47 -9.17 27.36
C LEU A 160 6.84 -9.73 27.81
N GLY A 161 7.92 -9.06 27.46
CA GLY A 161 9.29 -9.52 27.73
C GLY A 161 9.82 -10.37 26.58
N SER A 162 9.67 -11.68 26.65
CA SER A 162 10.18 -12.61 25.61
C SER A 162 9.41 -12.60 24.29
N TRP A 163 8.20 -12.05 24.28
CA TRP A 163 7.42 -11.93 23.06
C TRP A 163 6.57 -10.64 23.02
N THR A 164 6.24 -10.21 21.83
CA THR A 164 5.48 -8.98 21.59
C THR A 164 4.38 -9.26 20.56
N PRO A 165 3.13 -9.50 21.00
CA PRO A 165 1.99 -9.54 20.09
C PRO A 165 1.70 -8.14 19.54
N MET A 166 1.19 -8.11 18.32
CA MET A 166 0.94 -6.90 17.55
C MET A 166 -0.36 -7.00 16.76
N PHE A 167 -1.05 -5.89 16.68
CA PHE A 167 -2.25 -5.72 15.88
C PHE A 167 -2.12 -4.50 14.96
N ALA A 168 -2.57 -4.65 13.72
CA ALA A 168 -2.65 -3.56 12.76
C ALA A 168 -4.03 -3.51 12.11
N TYR A 169 -4.52 -2.32 11.90
CA TYR A 169 -5.73 -2.06 11.12
C TYR A 169 -5.48 -0.93 10.13
N GLN A 170 -6.02 -1.08 8.93
CA GLN A 170 -6.03 -0.01 7.95
C GLN A 170 -7.41 0.10 7.30
N PHE A 171 -7.90 1.32 7.18
CA PHE A 171 -8.98 1.67 6.27
C PHE A 171 -8.39 2.53 5.14
N ALA A 172 -8.75 2.23 3.89
CA ALA A 172 -8.35 3.04 2.76
C ALA A 172 -9.52 3.28 1.83
N HIS A 173 -9.64 4.54 1.42
CA HIS A 173 -10.46 4.94 0.29
C HIS A 173 -9.51 5.34 -0.85
N GLN A 174 -9.37 4.44 -1.80
CA GLN A 174 -8.48 4.60 -2.94
C GLN A 174 -9.14 5.37 -4.06
N ASN A 175 -8.31 5.85 -4.95
CA ASN A 175 -8.76 6.43 -6.21
C ASN A 175 -9.74 5.49 -6.93
N GLN A 176 -10.64 6.05 -7.68
CA GLN A 176 -11.67 5.35 -8.47
C GLN A 176 -12.73 4.58 -7.65
N GLY A 177 -12.83 4.85 -6.34
CA GLY A 177 -13.93 4.38 -5.51
C GLY A 177 -13.71 3.07 -4.78
N ARG A 178 -12.50 2.49 -4.82
CA ARG A 178 -12.15 1.34 -4.00
C ARG A 178 -12.14 1.71 -2.51
N ARG A 179 -12.77 0.88 -1.69
CA ARG A 179 -12.76 0.99 -0.24
C ARG A 179 -12.35 -0.34 0.35
N THR A 180 -11.31 -0.33 1.18
CA THR A 180 -10.77 -1.54 1.76
C THR A 180 -10.54 -1.40 3.26
N HIS A 181 -10.69 -2.52 3.95
CA HIS A 181 -10.28 -2.73 5.32
C HIS A 181 -9.20 -3.81 5.35
N MET A 182 -8.16 -3.60 6.11
CA MET A 182 -7.12 -4.59 6.32
C MET A 182 -6.91 -4.79 7.82
N PHE A 183 -6.86 -6.04 8.23
CA PHE A 183 -6.48 -6.45 9.58
C PHE A 183 -5.18 -7.24 9.54
N GLY A 184 -4.31 -6.99 10.49
CA GLY A 184 -3.06 -7.71 10.65
C GLY A 184 -2.86 -8.17 12.08
N LEU A 185 -2.47 -9.42 12.25
CA LEU A 185 -2.00 -9.97 13.53
C LEU A 185 -0.57 -10.47 13.33
N SER A 186 0.31 -10.10 14.22
CA SER A 186 1.69 -10.57 14.18
C SER A 186 2.30 -10.63 15.57
N ALA A 187 3.44 -11.28 15.68
CA ALA A 187 4.22 -11.32 16.92
C ALA A 187 5.70 -11.44 16.61
N LYS A 188 6.50 -10.93 17.55
CA LYS A 188 7.95 -11.22 17.68
C LYS A 188 8.18 -12.00 18.93
N ALA A 189 9.13 -12.93 18.89
CA ALA A 189 9.57 -13.67 20.06
C ALA A 189 11.07 -13.95 20.00
N ASP A 190 11.73 -13.90 21.15
CA ASP A 190 13.12 -14.31 21.29
C ASP A 190 13.20 -15.82 21.44
N VAL A 191 13.82 -16.51 20.49
CA VAL A 191 13.91 -17.96 20.43
C VAL A 191 15.30 -18.38 20.00
N ALA A 192 15.93 -19.30 20.73
CA ALA A 192 17.19 -19.93 20.36
C ALA A 192 18.31 -18.94 19.98
N GLY A 193 18.43 -17.85 20.72
CA GLY A 193 19.45 -16.82 20.48
C GLY A 193 19.16 -15.88 19.30
N GLY A 194 18.04 -16.04 18.64
CA GLY A 194 17.56 -15.17 17.58
C GLY A 194 16.17 -14.63 17.84
N ASN A 195 15.58 -14.02 16.83
CA ASN A 195 14.25 -13.44 16.88
C ASN A 195 13.35 -14.04 15.79
N VAL A 196 12.28 -14.69 16.21
CA VAL A 196 11.21 -15.19 15.34
C VAL A 196 10.17 -14.09 15.14
N MET A 197 9.68 -13.94 13.92
CA MET A 197 8.53 -13.12 13.59
C MET A 197 7.51 -13.97 12.83
N ILE A 198 6.26 -13.87 13.22
CA ILE A 198 5.12 -14.49 12.53
C ILE A 198 4.05 -13.45 12.29
N GLY A 199 3.27 -13.59 11.23
CA GLY A 199 2.15 -12.68 11.02
C GLY A 199 1.28 -13.07 9.86
N ALA A 200 0.04 -12.62 9.91
CA ALA A 200 -0.93 -12.76 8.87
C ALA A 200 -1.72 -11.46 8.69
N ARG A 201 -2.10 -11.15 7.47
CA ARG A 201 -2.99 -10.05 7.12
C ARG A 201 -4.16 -10.54 6.30
N TYR A 202 -5.28 -9.89 6.47
CA TYR A 202 -6.47 -10.08 5.67
C TYR A 202 -7.04 -8.74 5.25
N LEU A 203 -7.25 -8.59 3.95
CA LEU A 203 -7.84 -7.40 3.34
C LEU A 203 -9.15 -7.79 2.67
N PHE A 204 -10.17 -6.97 2.88
CA PHE A 204 -11.45 -7.09 2.19
C PHE A 204 -12.02 -5.70 1.91
N GLY A 205 -12.95 -5.65 0.98
CA GLY A 205 -13.60 -4.40 0.63
C GLY A 205 -14.39 -4.50 -0.67
N LYS A 206 -14.69 -3.33 -1.21
CA LYS A 206 -15.38 -3.20 -2.51
C LYS A 206 -14.62 -2.26 -3.41
N ASP A 207 -14.50 -2.64 -4.65
CA ASP A 207 -14.08 -1.78 -5.73
C ASP A 207 -15.34 -1.38 -6.50
N LYS A 208 -15.59 -0.08 -6.59
CA LYS A 208 -16.67 0.44 -7.43
C LYS A 208 -16.05 0.88 -8.74
N ALA A 209 -16.50 0.30 -9.82
CA ALA A 209 -16.11 0.72 -11.16
C ALA A 209 -16.30 2.23 -11.33
N THR A 210 -15.27 2.91 -11.76
CA THR A 210 -15.35 4.31 -12.17
C THR A 210 -15.63 4.33 -13.66
N LYS A 211 -16.80 4.80 -14.03
CA LYS A 211 -17.19 4.91 -15.44
C LYS A 211 -16.68 6.21 -16.04
N VAL A 212 -16.03 6.09 -17.17
CA VAL A 212 -15.65 7.22 -18.02
C VAL A 212 -16.23 6.97 -19.41
N GLY A 213 -17.26 7.72 -19.74
CA GLY A 213 -18.03 7.42 -20.94
C GLY A 213 -18.73 6.08 -20.84
N ALA A 214 -18.42 5.15 -21.73
CA ALA A 214 -18.92 3.77 -21.70
C ALA A 214 -17.95 2.79 -21.03
N SER A 215 -16.72 3.20 -20.75
CA SER A 215 -15.65 2.36 -20.25
C SER A 215 -15.57 2.35 -18.72
N GLU A 216 -15.14 1.24 -18.17
CA GLU A 216 -14.90 1.07 -16.73
C GLU A 216 -13.39 1.13 -16.45
N LEU A 217 -12.99 1.94 -15.45
CA LEU A 217 -11.59 2.14 -15.06
C LEU A 217 -11.15 1.30 -13.88
N SER A 218 -12.06 0.58 -13.25
CA SER A 218 -11.76 -0.32 -12.13
C SER A 218 -12.69 -1.52 -12.16
N VAL A 219 -12.25 -2.60 -11.56
CA VAL A 219 -13.07 -3.80 -11.40
C VAL A 219 -14.19 -3.49 -10.41
N ASP A 220 -15.45 -3.73 -10.81
CA ASP A 220 -16.60 -3.63 -9.90
C ASP A 220 -16.77 -4.96 -9.19
N GLY A 221 -16.72 -4.96 -7.87
CA GLY A 221 -16.90 -6.18 -7.10
C GLY A 221 -16.25 -6.19 -5.71
N ASP A 222 -16.27 -7.36 -5.12
CA ASP A 222 -15.64 -7.62 -3.84
C ASP A 222 -14.14 -7.87 -4.02
N VAL A 223 -13.33 -7.17 -3.27
CA VAL A 223 -11.88 -7.38 -3.21
C VAL A 223 -11.51 -8.11 -1.93
N ARG A 224 -10.66 -9.12 -2.06
CA ARG A 224 -10.14 -9.92 -0.96
C ARG A 224 -8.69 -10.29 -1.22
N ALA A 225 -7.86 -10.18 -0.19
CA ALA A 225 -6.49 -10.66 -0.24
C ALA A 225 -6.03 -11.04 1.17
N TRP A 226 -5.11 -11.97 1.26
CA TRP A 226 -4.51 -12.35 2.53
C TRP A 226 -3.05 -12.77 2.34
N ASN A 227 -2.29 -12.66 3.38
CA ASN A 227 -0.96 -13.22 3.45
C ASN A 227 -0.66 -13.82 4.82
N ILE A 228 0.29 -14.73 4.85
CA ILE A 228 0.88 -15.27 6.07
C ILE A 228 2.37 -15.42 5.86
N GLY A 229 3.16 -15.19 6.89
CA GLY A 229 4.61 -15.38 6.81
C GLY A 229 5.26 -15.58 8.15
N ALA A 230 6.45 -16.15 8.09
CA ALA A 230 7.34 -16.33 9.22
C ALA A 230 8.76 -15.92 8.82
N ALA A 231 9.49 -15.36 9.77
CA ALA A 231 10.90 -15.01 9.60
C ALA A 231 11.69 -15.37 10.85
N TYR A 232 12.96 -15.67 10.66
CA TYR A 232 13.93 -15.84 11.75
C TYR A 232 15.16 -15.02 11.46
N VAL A 233 15.61 -14.27 12.47
CA VAL A 233 16.83 -13.46 12.41
C VAL A 233 17.76 -13.92 13.50
N TYR A 234 18.92 -14.44 13.10
CA TYR A 234 19.95 -14.89 14.03
C TYR A 234 21.15 -13.93 14.01
N PRO A 235 21.46 -13.22 15.10
CA PRO A 235 22.60 -12.33 15.17
C PRO A 235 23.90 -13.13 15.29
N LEU A 236 24.80 -12.97 14.32
CA LEU A 236 26.17 -13.49 14.39
C LEU A 236 27.12 -12.52 15.14
N SER A 237 26.83 -11.24 15.04
CA SER A 237 27.55 -10.17 15.72
C SER A 237 26.68 -8.92 15.82
N LYS A 238 27.20 -7.85 16.47
CA LYS A 238 26.53 -6.55 16.51
C LYS A 238 26.24 -5.96 15.11
N ARG A 239 26.98 -6.37 14.09
CA ARG A 239 26.88 -5.85 12.72
C ARG A 239 26.36 -6.88 11.70
N THR A 240 26.30 -8.16 12.06
CA THR A 240 25.99 -9.24 11.11
C THR A 240 24.86 -10.10 11.64
N ALA A 241 23.87 -10.35 10.81
CA ALA A 241 22.77 -11.27 11.12
C ALA A 241 22.39 -12.13 9.90
N LEU A 242 22.11 -13.38 10.16
CA LEU A 242 21.45 -14.26 9.19
C LEU A 242 19.94 -14.04 9.24
N LYS A 243 19.30 -14.13 8.09
CA LYS A 243 17.85 -13.99 7.95
C LYS A 243 17.27 -15.12 7.11
N ALA A 244 16.21 -15.72 7.61
CA ALA A 244 15.38 -16.65 6.88
C ALA A 244 13.95 -16.10 6.83
N PHE A 245 13.27 -16.31 5.72
CA PHE A 245 11.87 -15.92 5.54
C PHE A 245 11.15 -16.93 4.68
N ALA A 246 9.90 -17.23 5.05
CA ALA A 246 8.94 -17.94 4.23
C ALA A 246 7.56 -17.27 4.35
N GLY A 247 6.86 -17.14 3.26
CA GLY A 247 5.53 -16.55 3.26
C GLY A 247 4.73 -16.93 2.02
N TYR A 248 3.42 -16.79 2.14
CA TYR A 248 2.44 -17.03 1.09
C TYR A 248 1.41 -15.92 1.07
N ALA A 249 0.93 -15.56 -0.10
CA ALA A 249 -0.18 -14.63 -0.29
C ALA A 249 -1.13 -15.13 -1.36
N ASP A 250 -2.40 -14.81 -1.22
CA ASP A 250 -3.43 -15.09 -2.22
C ASP A 250 -4.46 -13.97 -2.26
N SER A 251 -5.08 -13.80 -3.41
CA SER A 251 -6.15 -12.81 -3.64
C SER A 251 -7.37 -13.44 -4.31
N GLY A 252 -8.54 -12.83 -4.16
CA GLY A 252 -9.77 -13.25 -4.81
C GLY A 252 -9.68 -13.19 -6.34
N LYS A 253 -10.62 -13.88 -6.99
CA LYS A 253 -10.65 -14.01 -8.47
C LYS A 253 -10.57 -12.68 -9.19
N GLU A 254 -11.27 -11.66 -8.69
CA GLU A 254 -11.34 -10.32 -9.28
C GLU A 254 -9.98 -9.64 -9.30
N TRP A 255 -9.15 -9.91 -8.29
CA TRP A 255 -7.79 -9.38 -8.21
C TRP A 255 -6.74 -10.24 -8.89
N LYS A 256 -6.96 -11.56 -9.01
CA LYS A 256 -6.03 -12.45 -9.70
C LYS A 256 -5.82 -12.09 -11.18
N ASN A 257 -6.84 -11.53 -11.79
CA ASN A 257 -6.83 -11.18 -13.21
C ASN A 257 -6.34 -9.76 -13.49
N VAL A 258 -6.04 -8.97 -12.45
CA VAL A 258 -5.52 -7.61 -12.58
C VAL A 258 -4.02 -7.65 -12.25
N GLU A 259 -3.15 -7.64 -13.26
CA GLU A 259 -1.69 -7.76 -13.13
C GLU A 259 -1.08 -6.83 -12.07
N ALA A 260 -1.64 -5.62 -11.91
CA ALA A 260 -1.12 -4.64 -10.96
C ALA A 260 -1.47 -4.90 -9.49
N VAL A 261 -2.45 -5.76 -9.18
CA VAL A 261 -2.97 -5.99 -7.83
C VAL A 261 -3.21 -7.46 -7.50
N GLY A 262 -3.04 -8.37 -8.46
CA GLY A 262 -3.19 -9.80 -8.26
C GLY A 262 -2.03 -10.37 -7.45
N TYR A 263 -2.33 -10.97 -6.30
CA TYR A 263 -1.35 -11.64 -5.46
C TYR A 263 -1.70 -13.11 -5.31
N ASN A 264 -0.82 -13.94 -5.81
CA ASN A 264 -0.91 -15.38 -5.64
C ASN A 264 0.49 -15.96 -5.73
N GLY A 265 1.03 -16.42 -4.61
CA GLY A 265 2.34 -17.04 -4.63
C GLY A 265 2.99 -17.16 -3.27
N TYR A 266 4.12 -17.83 -3.28
CA TYR A 266 4.98 -18.00 -2.11
C TYR A 266 6.32 -17.31 -2.34
N GLN A 267 6.97 -16.96 -1.24
CA GLN A 267 8.33 -16.46 -1.24
C GLN A 267 9.11 -17.12 -0.12
N VAL A 268 10.29 -17.60 -0.44
CA VAL A 268 11.25 -18.13 0.52
C VAL A 268 12.60 -17.52 0.22
N TYR A 269 13.30 -17.04 1.23
CA TYR A 269 14.69 -16.62 1.07
C TYR A 269 15.52 -16.86 2.32
N LEU A 270 16.81 -17.01 2.08
CA LEU A 270 17.87 -16.96 3.08
C LEU A 270 18.82 -15.83 2.72
N GLY A 271 19.28 -15.09 3.69
CA GLY A 271 20.18 -13.98 3.43
C GLY A 271 20.99 -13.56 4.66
N MET A 272 21.96 -12.73 4.43
CA MET A 272 22.80 -12.11 5.46
C MET A 272 22.66 -10.59 5.38
N ARG A 273 22.52 -9.94 6.53
CA ARG A 273 22.65 -8.50 6.64
C ARG A 273 23.96 -8.17 7.35
N HIS A 274 24.76 -7.31 6.75
CA HIS A 274 25.95 -6.71 7.38
C HIS A 274 25.83 -5.19 7.35
N SER A 275 26.17 -4.55 8.46
CA SER A 275 26.23 -3.08 8.57
C SER A 275 27.69 -2.66 8.72
N PHE A 276 28.13 -1.80 7.85
CA PHE A 276 29.48 -1.23 7.83
C PHE A 276 29.64 -0.08 8.81
#